data_0b85b995166a4fb6ae9e0abad0faa9e0
#
_entry.id   0b85b995166a4fb6ae9e0abad0faa9e0
#
_cell.length_a   1.000
_cell.length_b   1.000
_cell.length_c   1.000
_cell.angle_alpha   90.00
_cell.angle_beta   90.00
_cell.angle_gamma   90.00
#
_symmetry.space_group_name_H-M   'P 1'
#
loop_
_entity.id
_entity.type
_entity.pdbx_description
1 polymer ?
#
loop_
_entity_poly.entity_id
_entity_poly.type
_entity_poly.pdbx_seq_one_letter_code
_entity_poly.pdbx_strand_id
1 'polypeptide(L)'
;KGGVIRLAGIDSFDSLNPYILKGVPVAGIGLIHATLMERANDEPDALYGLVAESVSVASDKSAITFDLRPTAKFSDGSPITANDVVFTFQTLVKKGHPQYRFIFSGVANVKALSEHRVKFTFNTTNNRDLPLQIAGLPVLSKSYYDKVPFDKTTMTAPPGAGPYRVAKIDP
;
A
#
# COMPACT_ATOMS: atom_id res chain seq x y z
N LYS A 1 -18.90 18.50 -9.05
CA LYS A 1 -20.01 17.59 -8.74
C LYS A 1 -19.62 16.85 -7.46
N GLY A 2 -20.47 16.83 -6.47
CA GLY A 2 -20.26 16.20 -5.18
C GLY A 2 -21.55 15.56 -4.70
N GLY A 3 -21.48 14.86 -3.58
CA GLY A 3 -22.62 14.18 -2.98
C GLY A 3 -22.20 13.46 -1.70
N VAL A 4 -23.17 12.86 -1.03
CA VAL A 4 -22.96 12.03 0.16
C VAL A 4 -23.41 10.61 -0.17
N ILE A 5 -22.53 9.65 0.01
CA ILE A 5 -22.87 8.22 -0.01
C ILE A 5 -22.90 7.74 1.44
N ARG A 6 -23.99 7.10 1.84
CA ARG A 6 -24.14 6.49 3.17
C ARG A 6 -24.06 5.00 3.02
N LEU A 7 -23.09 4.38 3.68
CA LEU A 7 -22.93 2.94 3.71
C LEU A 7 -23.20 2.46 5.15
N ALA A 8 -24.00 1.41 5.28
CA ALA A 8 -24.22 0.74 6.55
C ALA A 8 -23.16 -0.36 6.72
N GLY A 9 -22.48 -0.37 7.86
CA GLY A 9 -21.67 -1.50 8.31
C GLY A 9 -22.50 -2.35 9.26
N ILE A 10 -22.28 -3.65 9.24
CA ILE A 10 -22.99 -4.62 10.11
C ILE A 10 -22.25 -4.89 11.43
N ASP A 11 -20.99 -4.47 11.55
CA ASP A 11 -20.15 -4.72 12.72
C ASP A 11 -19.61 -3.44 13.34
N SER A 12 -19.33 -3.50 14.65
CA SER A 12 -18.53 -2.49 15.31
C SER A 12 -17.07 -2.56 14.86
N PHE A 13 -16.33 -1.48 14.98
CA PHE A 13 -14.91 -1.43 14.68
C PHE A 13 -14.13 -0.80 15.84
N ASP A 14 -12.88 -1.18 15.98
CA ASP A 14 -11.95 -0.67 16.99
C ASP A 14 -10.58 -0.27 16.41
N SER A 15 -10.45 -0.28 15.09
CA SER A 15 -9.21 0.05 14.41
C SER A 15 -9.43 0.76 13.07
N LEU A 16 -8.54 1.71 12.78
CA LEU A 16 -8.36 2.31 11.46
C LEU A 16 -7.13 1.76 10.72
N ASN A 17 -6.52 0.70 11.25
CA ASN A 17 -5.43 0.01 10.59
C ASN A 17 -5.92 -1.34 10.03
N PRO A 18 -6.11 -1.48 8.72
CA PRO A 18 -6.61 -2.71 8.09
C PRO A 18 -5.51 -3.77 7.88
N TYR A 19 -4.26 -3.48 8.20
CA TYR A 19 -3.12 -4.30 7.81
C TYR A 19 -2.60 -5.22 8.92
N ILE A 20 -3.18 -5.16 10.10
CA ILE A 20 -2.80 -5.99 11.26
C ILE A 20 -3.84 -7.06 11.57
N LEU A 21 -3.43 -8.10 12.31
CA LEU A 21 -4.33 -9.18 12.71
C LEU A 21 -5.26 -8.78 13.86
N LYS A 22 -4.83 -7.84 14.71
CA LYS A 22 -5.58 -7.41 15.89
C LYS A 22 -6.60 -6.35 15.54
N GLY A 23 -7.78 -6.45 16.16
CA GLY A 23 -8.86 -5.50 16.01
C GLY A 23 -9.72 -5.73 14.77
N VAL A 24 -10.80 -4.99 14.72
CA VAL A 24 -11.76 -4.99 13.61
C VAL A 24 -11.63 -3.65 12.89
N PRO A 25 -11.09 -3.64 11.66
CA PRO A 25 -10.98 -2.39 10.91
C PRO A 25 -12.34 -1.90 10.43
N VAL A 26 -12.53 -0.59 10.42
CA VAL A 26 -13.77 0.00 9.86
C VAL A 26 -13.89 -0.36 8.38
N ALA A 27 -15.11 -0.71 7.97
CA ALA A 27 -15.40 -1.02 6.57
C ALA A 27 -15.05 0.17 5.66
N GLY A 28 -14.36 -0.11 4.54
CA GLY A 28 -13.96 0.91 3.57
C GLY A 28 -12.70 1.70 3.92
N ILE A 29 -12.05 1.45 5.07
CA ILE A 29 -10.82 2.17 5.44
C ILE A 29 -9.70 2.02 4.40
N GLY A 30 -9.68 0.95 3.62
CA GLY A 30 -8.74 0.77 2.52
C GLY A 30 -8.75 1.91 1.50
N LEU A 31 -9.87 2.61 1.35
CA LEU A 31 -10.04 3.73 0.40
C LEU A 31 -9.18 4.97 0.74
N ILE A 32 -8.63 5.06 1.94
CA ILE A 32 -7.68 6.14 2.26
C ILE A 32 -6.26 5.87 1.75
N HIS A 33 -5.96 4.63 1.36
CA HIS A 33 -4.65 4.23 0.87
C HIS A 33 -4.62 4.13 -0.65
N ALA A 34 -3.48 4.43 -1.24
CA ALA A 34 -3.19 4.17 -2.65
C ALA A 34 -2.16 3.05 -2.75
N THR A 35 -2.24 2.30 -3.82
CA THR A 35 -1.28 1.26 -4.20
C THR A 35 -0.24 1.82 -5.19
N LEU A 36 0.83 1.07 -5.44
CA LEU A 36 1.77 1.43 -6.50
C LEU A 36 1.06 1.52 -7.85
N MET A 37 0.28 0.49 -8.17
CA MET A 37 -0.57 0.44 -9.35
C MET A 37 -1.94 -0.12 -8.96
N GLU A 38 -2.97 0.22 -9.70
CA GLU A 38 -4.35 -0.23 -9.48
C GLU A 38 -4.81 -1.13 -10.60
N ARG A 39 -5.54 -2.19 -10.28
CA ARG A 39 -6.14 -3.09 -11.26
C ARG A 39 -7.43 -2.49 -11.80
N ALA A 40 -7.60 -2.51 -13.11
CA ALA A 40 -8.89 -2.20 -13.71
C ALA A 40 -9.89 -3.33 -13.43
N ASN A 41 -11.11 -2.98 -13.01
CA ASN A 41 -12.14 -3.98 -12.71
C ASN A 41 -12.78 -4.59 -13.97
N ASP A 42 -12.72 -3.88 -15.09
CA ASP A 42 -13.26 -4.23 -16.39
C ASP A 42 -12.20 -4.75 -17.38
N GLU A 43 -10.91 -4.66 -17.01
CA GLU A 43 -9.79 -5.13 -17.81
C GLU A 43 -8.90 -6.05 -16.97
N PRO A 44 -9.14 -7.36 -16.92
CA PRO A 44 -8.53 -8.27 -15.95
C PRO A 44 -6.99 -8.35 -16.03
N ASP A 45 -6.43 -8.04 -17.20
CA ASP A 45 -4.98 -8.08 -17.44
C ASP A 45 -4.31 -6.69 -17.42
N ALA A 46 -5.07 -5.63 -17.09
CA ALA A 46 -4.56 -4.27 -17.09
C ALA A 46 -4.29 -3.75 -15.66
N LEU A 47 -3.14 -3.10 -15.50
CA LEU A 47 -2.76 -2.33 -14.31
C LEU A 47 -2.46 -0.89 -14.71
N TYR A 48 -3.03 0.04 -13.97
CA TYR A 48 -2.82 1.47 -14.17
C TYR A 48 -1.92 2.03 -13.08
N GLY A 49 -0.95 2.86 -13.47
CA GLY A 49 -0.07 3.54 -12.53
C GLY A 49 -0.86 4.50 -11.63
N LEU A 50 -0.70 4.35 -10.31
CA LEU A 50 -1.30 5.22 -9.31
C LEU A 50 -0.22 6.03 -8.59
N VAL A 51 0.43 5.49 -7.56
CA VAL A 51 1.63 6.11 -6.96
C VAL A 51 2.83 5.99 -7.91
N ALA A 52 2.98 4.85 -8.59
CA ALA A 52 3.95 4.69 -9.66
C ALA A 52 3.42 5.27 -10.97
N GLU A 53 4.26 5.97 -11.73
CA GLU A 53 3.96 6.42 -13.09
C GLU A 53 4.39 5.42 -14.15
N SER A 54 5.43 4.62 -13.86
CA SER A 54 5.91 3.58 -14.76
C SER A 54 6.45 2.38 -14.00
N VAL A 55 6.55 1.27 -14.70
CA VAL A 55 7.06 0.00 -14.18
C VAL A 55 7.93 -0.69 -15.23
N SER A 56 9.01 -1.30 -14.79
CA SER A 56 9.88 -2.15 -15.61
C SER A 56 10.04 -3.51 -14.95
N VAL A 57 9.73 -4.56 -15.71
CA VAL A 57 9.91 -5.95 -15.27
C VAL A 57 11.10 -6.53 -16.02
N ALA A 58 12.01 -7.18 -15.30
CA ALA A 58 13.13 -7.90 -15.92
C ALA A 58 12.60 -9.00 -16.87
N SER A 59 13.29 -9.26 -17.98
CA SER A 59 12.86 -10.23 -18.99
C SER A 59 12.66 -11.64 -18.44
N ASP A 60 13.50 -12.03 -17.47
CA ASP A 60 13.44 -13.29 -16.74
C ASP A 60 12.49 -13.24 -15.53
N LYS A 61 11.82 -12.11 -15.31
CA LYS A 61 10.93 -11.84 -14.17
C LYS A 61 11.59 -12.00 -12.79
N SER A 62 12.90 -11.83 -12.72
CA SER A 62 13.66 -11.85 -11.46
C SER A 62 13.55 -10.57 -10.66
N ALA A 63 13.04 -9.50 -11.26
CA ALA A 63 12.92 -8.20 -10.61
C ALA A 63 11.82 -7.34 -11.24
N ILE A 64 11.30 -6.40 -10.42
CA ILE A 64 10.42 -5.33 -10.86
C ILE A 64 10.91 -4.00 -10.29
N THR A 65 10.85 -2.97 -11.09
CA THR A 65 11.26 -1.62 -10.70
C THR A 65 10.10 -0.67 -10.99
N PHE A 66 9.76 0.18 -10.03
CA PHE A 66 8.75 1.22 -10.15
C PHE A 66 9.42 2.58 -10.11
N ASP A 67 9.03 3.47 -11.02
CA ASP A 67 9.29 4.89 -10.96
C ASP A 67 8.05 5.59 -10.38
N LEU A 68 8.23 6.25 -9.24
CA LEU A 68 7.13 6.91 -8.52
C LEU A 68 6.89 8.30 -9.12
N ARG A 69 5.64 8.75 -9.09
CA ARG A 69 5.28 10.11 -9.48
C ARG A 69 5.92 11.11 -8.52
N PRO A 70 6.74 12.06 -8.98
CA PRO A 70 7.34 13.08 -8.11
C PRO A 70 6.30 13.98 -7.42
N THR A 71 5.09 14.04 -7.98
CA THR A 71 3.97 14.82 -7.43
C THR A 71 3.09 14.05 -6.47
N ALA A 72 3.35 12.74 -6.26
CA ALA A 72 2.58 11.91 -5.34
C ALA A 72 2.78 12.38 -3.90
N LYS A 73 1.67 12.55 -3.16
CA LYS A 73 1.67 13.04 -1.79
C LYS A 73 0.68 12.27 -0.93
N PHE A 74 0.98 12.19 0.35
CA PHE A 74 0.02 11.81 1.35
C PHE A 74 -0.99 12.93 1.62
N SER A 75 -2.09 12.60 2.31
CA SER A 75 -3.18 13.55 2.63
C SER A 75 -2.78 14.69 3.58
N ASP A 76 -1.65 14.58 4.25
CA ASP A 76 -1.03 15.63 5.07
C ASP A 76 -0.09 16.55 4.26
N GLY A 77 0.04 16.30 2.96
CA GLY A 77 0.89 17.05 2.04
C GLY A 77 2.35 16.58 1.96
N SER A 78 2.77 15.63 2.79
CA SER A 78 4.12 15.07 2.72
C SER A 78 4.33 14.28 1.42
N PRO A 79 5.53 14.34 0.80
CA PRO A 79 5.81 13.61 -0.43
C PRO A 79 5.86 12.11 -0.18
N ILE A 80 5.47 11.33 -1.19
CA ILE A 80 5.67 9.88 -1.22
C ILE A 80 7.01 9.59 -1.86
N THR A 81 7.82 8.80 -1.18
CA THR A 81 9.16 8.43 -1.61
C THR A 81 9.34 6.92 -1.72
N ALA A 82 10.41 6.50 -2.39
CA ALA A 82 10.80 5.08 -2.43
C ALA A 82 11.07 4.49 -1.04
N ASN A 83 11.46 5.32 -0.07
CA ASN A 83 11.66 4.88 1.31
C ASN A 83 10.33 4.51 1.99
N ASP A 84 9.21 5.16 1.65
CA ASP A 84 7.89 4.79 2.14
C ASP A 84 7.47 3.41 1.60
N VAL A 85 7.78 3.13 0.33
CA VAL A 85 7.52 1.83 -0.28
C VAL A 85 8.34 0.72 0.37
N VAL A 86 9.65 0.95 0.56
CA VAL A 86 10.55 0.00 1.25
C VAL A 86 10.05 -0.24 2.69
N PHE A 87 9.75 0.83 3.41
CA PHE A 87 9.20 0.75 4.77
C PHE A 87 7.91 -0.05 4.80
N THR A 88 6.98 0.23 3.88
CA THR A 88 5.68 -0.46 3.83
C THR A 88 5.88 -1.95 3.65
N PHE A 89 6.65 -2.36 2.64
CA PHE A 89 6.92 -3.77 2.39
C PHE A 89 7.50 -4.47 3.62
N GLN A 90 8.57 -3.91 4.20
CA GLN A 90 9.22 -4.48 5.37
C GLN A 90 8.30 -4.57 6.58
N THR A 91 7.48 -3.54 6.79
CA THR A 91 6.54 -3.48 7.91
C THR A 91 5.40 -4.48 7.75
N LEU A 92 4.81 -4.59 6.57
CA LEU A 92 3.75 -5.58 6.30
C LEU A 92 4.27 -7.01 6.45
N VAL A 93 5.44 -7.32 5.94
CA VAL A 93 6.04 -8.66 6.09
C VAL A 93 6.40 -8.96 7.54
N LYS A 94 6.89 -7.98 8.30
CA LYS A 94 7.37 -8.21 9.68
C LYS A 94 6.26 -8.14 10.72
N LYS A 95 5.33 -7.18 10.59
CA LYS A 95 4.34 -6.81 11.60
C LYS A 95 2.90 -6.85 11.12
N GLY A 96 2.66 -6.96 9.82
CA GLY A 96 1.34 -7.02 9.22
C GLY A 96 0.65 -8.36 9.44
N HIS A 97 -0.58 -8.47 8.90
CA HIS A 97 -1.31 -9.72 8.89
C HIS A 97 -0.45 -10.85 8.29
N PRO A 98 -0.45 -12.08 8.84
CA PRO A 98 0.42 -13.18 8.39
C PRO A 98 0.36 -13.48 6.90
N GLN A 99 -0.76 -13.18 6.23
CA GLN A 99 -0.91 -13.33 4.78
C GLN A 99 0.17 -12.61 3.98
N TYR A 100 0.66 -11.44 4.45
CA TYR A 100 1.69 -10.67 3.72
C TYR A 100 3.02 -11.42 3.64
N ARG A 101 3.40 -12.14 4.69
CA ARG A 101 4.58 -13.00 4.66
C ARG A 101 4.45 -14.12 3.63
N PHE A 102 3.25 -14.67 3.51
CA PHE A 102 2.99 -15.72 2.52
C PHE A 102 3.00 -15.15 1.10
N ILE A 103 2.23 -14.08 0.85
CA ILE A 103 2.12 -13.43 -0.46
C ILE A 103 3.48 -12.97 -0.97
N PHE A 104 4.29 -12.37 -0.11
CA PHE A 104 5.58 -11.78 -0.48
C PHE A 104 6.78 -12.68 -0.22
N SER A 105 6.57 -13.96 0.05
CA SER A 105 7.66 -14.93 0.36
C SER A 105 8.69 -15.07 -0.76
N GLY A 106 8.30 -14.81 -2.01
CA GLY A 106 9.19 -14.84 -3.18
C GLY A 106 10.05 -13.58 -3.35
N VAL A 107 9.91 -12.55 -2.53
CA VAL A 107 10.73 -11.34 -2.60
C VAL A 107 12.03 -11.54 -1.82
N ALA A 108 13.15 -11.50 -2.52
CA ALA A 108 14.49 -11.61 -1.92
C ALA A 108 14.93 -10.29 -1.28
N ASN A 109 14.64 -9.16 -1.94
CA ASN A 109 15.08 -7.85 -1.48
C ASN A 109 14.20 -6.73 -2.06
N VAL A 110 14.12 -5.63 -1.30
CA VAL A 110 13.53 -4.37 -1.74
C VAL A 110 14.51 -3.24 -1.44
N LYS A 111 14.74 -2.36 -2.41
CA LYS A 111 15.71 -1.27 -2.28
C LYS A 111 15.22 -0.01 -2.99
N ALA A 112 15.30 1.13 -2.31
CA ALA A 112 15.23 2.44 -2.94
C ALA A 112 16.52 2.68 -3.74
N LEU A 113 16.37 2.94 -5.04
CA LEU A 113 17.49 3.27 -5.94
C LEU A 113 17.69 4.78 -6.02
N SER A 114 16.63 5.55 -5.84
CA SER A 114 16.62 7.01 -5.70
C SER A 114 15.39 7.40 -4.87
N GLU A 115 15.15 8.70 -4.72
CA GLU A 115 13.97 9.22 -4.01
C GLU A 115 12.65 8.71 -4.60
N HIS A 116 12.58 8.57 -5.94
CA HIS A 116 11.37 8.18 -6.66
C HIS A 116 11.53 6.85 -7.42
N ARG A 117 12.51 6.02 -7.08
CA ARG A 117 12.72 4.75 -7.77
C ARG A 117 12.98 3.63 -6.79
N VAL A 118 12.17 2.57 -6.87
CA VAL A 118 12.24 1.40 -5.99
C VAL A 118 12.32 0.12 -6.80
N LYS A 119 13.20 -0.80 -6.39
CA LYS A 119 13.38 -2.10 -7.02
C LYS A 119 13.10 -3.23 -6.04
N PHE A 120 12.33 -4.20 -6.49
CA PHE A 120 12.15 -5.49 -5.84
C PHE A 120 12.88 -6.56 -6.64
N THR A 121 13.62 -7.43 -5.96
CA THR A 121 14.25 -8.61 -6.54
C THR A 121 13.63 -9.86 -5.97
N PHE A 122 13.50 -10.89 -6.76
CA PHE A 122 12.80 -12.11 -6.41
C PHE A 122 13.77 -13.28 -6.22
N ASN A 123 13.35 -14.26 -5.40
CA ASN A 123 14.11 -15.50 -5.17
C ASN A 123 14.06 -16.46 -6.36
N THR A 124 13.11 -16.24 -7.27
CA THR A 124 12.85 -17.11 -8.42
C THR A 124 12.71 -16.30 -9.69
N THR A 125 12.94 -16.94 -10.82
CA THR A 125 12.64 -16.40 -12.16
C THR A 125 11.30 -16.93 -12.66
N ASN A 126 10.73 -16.27 -13.68
CA ASN A 126 9.50 -16.70 -14.37
C ASN A 126 8.22 -16.75 -13.51
N ASN A 127 8.22 -16.22 -12.29
CA ASN A 127 7.01 -16.05 -11.50
C ASN A 127 6.14 -14.94 -12.13
N ARG A 128 4.94 -15.29 -12.60
CA ARG A 128 4.03 -14.35 -13.27
C ARG A 128 3.22 -13.52 -12.26
N ASP A 129 2.93 -14.07 -11.10
CA ASP A 129 2.00 -13.48 -10.13
C ASP A 129 2.67 -12.47 -9.21
N LEU A 130 3.92 -12.73 -8.83
CA LEU A 130 4.63 -11.91 -7.85
C LEU A 130 4.79 -10.44 -8.28
N PRO A 131 5.14 -10.12 -9.55
CA PRO A 131 5.12 -8.75 -10.04
C PRO A 131 3.77 -8.05 -9.88
N LEU A 132 2.66 -8.77 -10.15
CA LEU A 132 1.30 -8.24 -10.02
C LEU A 132 0.91 -8.01 -8.56
N GLN A 133 1.31 -8.92 -7.67
CA GLN A 133 1.09 -8.78 -6.23
C GLN A 133 1.84 -7.57 -5.65
N ILE A 134 3.10 -7.36 -6.09
CA ILE A 134 3.88 -6.19 -5.67
C ILE A 134 3.30 -4.89 -6.25
N ALA A 135 2.78 -4.90 -7.45
CA ALA A 135 2.12 -3.73 -8.05
C ALA A 135 0.92 -3.26 -7.20
N GLY A 136 0.19 -4.19 -6.57
CA GLY A 136 -0.89 -3.89 -5.63
C GLY A 136 -0.45 -3.54 -4.20
N LEU A 137 0.84 -3.34 -3.93
CA LEU A 137 1.33 -2.96 -2.61
C LEU A 137 0.79 -1.57 -2.23
N PRO A 138 0.07 -1.42 -1.10
CA PRO A 138 -0.30 -0.10 -0.59
C PRO A 138 0.95 0.69 -0.20
N VAL A 139 0.85 2.01 -0.16
CA VAL A 139 1.96 2.86 0.28
C VAL A 139 1.57 3.56 1.58
N LEU A 140 2.36 3.31 2.62
CA LEU A 140 2.16 3.83 3.98
C LEU A 140 3.23 4.87 4.30
N SER A 141 2.85 5.90 5.05
CA SER A 141 3.77 6.96 5.47
C SER A 141 4.75 6.46 6.53
N LYS A 142 6.02 6.34 6.14
CA LYS A 142 7.10 5.99 7.08
C LYS A 142 7.18 7.00 8.23
N SER A 143 7.12 8.28 7.91
CA SER A 143 7.25 9.37 8.91
C SER A 143 6.14 9.35 9.97
N TYR A 144 4.95 8.87 9.62
CA TYR A 144 3.86 8.66 10.57
C TYR A 144 4.13 7.45 11.46
N TYR A 145 4.47 6.31 10.87
CA TYR A 145 4.68 5.07 11.62
C TYR A 145 6.01 5.00 12.38
N ASP A 146 6.94 5.89 12.12
CA ASP A 146 8.11 6.10 12.99
C ASP A 146 7.71 6.65 14.38
N LYS A 147 6.53 7.30 14.47
CA LYS A 147 6.00 7.90 15.71
C LYS A 147 4.85 7.09 16.32
N VAL A 148 4.15 6.30 15.51
CA VAL A 148 2.95 5.54 15.92
C VAL A 148 3.19 4.06 15.72
N PRO A 149 3.01 3.21 16.74
CA PRO A 149 3.19 1.76 16.61
C PRO A 149 2.26 1.18 15.54
N PHE A 150 2.84 0.52 14.52
CA PHE A 150 2.08 -0.07 13.42
C PHE A 150 1.22 -1.27 13.87
N ASP A 151 1.69 -2.06 14.82
CA ASP A 151 1.12 -3.34 15.23
C ASP A 151 0.06 -3.22 16.35
N LYS A 152 -0.45 -2.02 16.57
CA LYS A 152 -1.54 -1.76 17.51
C LYS A 152 -2.79 -1.24 16.82
N THR A 153 -3.95 -1.55 17.40
CA THR A 153 -5.22 -0.92 17.01
C THR A 153 -5.13 0.60 17.26
N THR A 154 -5.73 1.36 16.39
CA THR A 154 -5.75 2.81 16.50
C THR A 154 -7.04 3.38 15.94
N MET A 155 -7.56 4.40 16.62
CA MET A 155 -8.67 5.23 16.14
C MET A 155 -8.18 6.55 15.53
N THR A 156 -6.85 6.74 15.43
CA THR A 156 -6.25 7.87 14.73
C THR A 156 -5.95 7.46 13.29
N ALA A 157 -6.56 8.16 12.33
CA ALA A 157 -6.36 7.89 10.92
C ALA A 157 -4.92 8.22 10.50
N PRO A 158 -4.20 7.28 9.89
CA PRO A 158 -2.91 7.59 9.29
C PRO A 158 -3.10 8.48 8.04
N PRO A 159 -2.10 9.28 7.66
CA PRO A 159 -2.12 9.94 6.37
C PRO A 159 -2.12 8.89 5.26
N GLY A 160 -3.14 8.95 4.42
CA GLY A 160 -3.28 8.07 3.26
C GLY A 160 -2.95 8.81 1.97
N ALA A 161 -2.87 8.08 0.88
CA ALA A 161 -2.67 8.62 -0.48
C ALA A 161 -3.83 8.26 -1.42
N GLY A 162 -4.88 7.66 -0.88
CA GLY A 162 -6.08 7.25 -1.61
C GLY A 162 -7.03 8.41 -1.90
N PRO A 163 -8.13 8.12 -2.59
CA PRO A 163 -9.10 9.14 -3.01
C PRO A 163 -9.95 9.70 -1.87
N TYR A 164 -9.88 9.10 -0.69
CA TYR A 164 -10.65 9.52 0.49
C TYR A 164 -9.75 9.79 1.69
N ARG A 165 -10.26 10.55 2.63
CA ARG A 165 -9.64 10.75 3.95
C ARG A 165 -10.70 10.62 5.05
N VAL A 166 -10.30 10.18 6.22
CA VAL A 166 -11.16 10.22 7.40
C VAL A 166 -11.31 11.67 7.84
N ALA A 167 -12.52 12.18 7.81
CA ALA A 167 -12.80 13.55 8.23
C ALA A 167 -13.17 13.61 9.73
N LYS A 168 -13.99 12.65 10.18
CA LYS A 168 -14.48 12.58 11.56
C LYS A 168 -14.87 11.14 11.89
N ILE A 169 -14.70 10.79 13.14
CA ILE A 169 -15.23 9.56 13.71
C ILE A 169 -16.16 10.02 14.84
N ASP A 170 -17.41 9.62 14.76
CA ASP A 170 -18.35 9.77 15.85
C ASP A 170 -18.45 8.41 16.55
N PRO A 171 -18.13 8.31 17.85
CA PRO A 171 -18.22 7.08 18.63
C PRO A 171 -19.65 6.61 18.84
#